data_0724b52e8bc15e261c825605e47e0b58
#
_entry.id   0724b52e8bc15e261c825605e47e0b58
#
_cell.length_a   1.000
_cell.length_b   1.000
_cell.length_c   1.000
_cell.angle_alpha   90.00
_cell.angle_beta   90.00
_cell.angle_gamma   90.00
#
_symmetry.space_group_name_H-M   'P 1'
#
loop_
_entity.id
_entity.type
_entity.pdbx_description
1 polymer ?
#
loop_
_entity_poly.entity_id
_entity_poly.type
_entity_poly.pdbx_seq_one_letter_code
_entity_poly.pdbx_strand_id
1 'polypeptide(L)'
;MKRAFFLVLLLAVAAGPVLAQESGDPELTIAVEAFRKALIDPTQVNLDKLTMNELTYGHSSGMIQDKAAFEQALLSGASDFVSIDLSQQTMHVVGNTAWVRHLFSAVTNDGGKPGETHLSVLMVWMKQKGQWRLLARQAVKVVQP
;
A
#
# COMPACT_ATOMS: atom_id res chain seq x y z
N MET A 1 70.42 -2.01 -28.76
CA MET A 1 69.57 -2.48 -27.64
C MET A 1 68.41 -1.53 -27.49
N LYS A 2 67.25 -1.89 -27.99
CA LYS A 2 66.03 -1.05 -27.90
C LYS A 2 65.19 -1.56 -26.73
N ARG A 3 65.05 -0.76 -25.63
CA ARG A 3 64.17 -1.07 -24.51
C ARG A 3 62.80 -0.56 -24.80
N ALA A 4 61.84 -1.49 -24.97
CA ALA A 4 60.42 -1.18 -25.09
C ALA A 4 59.83 -0.97 -23.70
N PHE A 5 59.30 0.22 -23.42
CA PHE A 5 58.52 0.51 -22.22
C PHE A 5 57.05 0.10 -22.51
N PHE A 6 56.58 -0.91 -21.79
CA PHE A 6 55.17 -1.28 -21.75
C PHE A 6 54.46 -0.39 -20.73
N LEU A 7 53.60 0.50 -21.19
CA LEU A 7 52.73 1.32 -20.36
C LEU A 7 51.48 0.49 -20.03
N VAL A 8 51.39 0.00 -18.79
CA VAL A 8 50.15 -0.66 -18.30
C VAL A 8 49.16 0.40 -17.85
N LEU A 9 48.13 0.59 -18.63
CA LEU A 9 47.02 1.48 -18.29
C LEU A 9 46.06 0.78 -17.32
N LEU A 10 46.12 1.15 -16.03
CA LEU A 10 45.21 0.66 -15.00
C LEU A 10 43.85 1.37 -15.14
N LEU A 11 42.83 0.66 -15.67
CA LEU A 11 41.49 1.16 -15.72
C LEU A 11 40.87 1.00 -14.31
N ALA A 12 40.75 2.07 -13.54
CA ALA A 12 40.00 2.09 -12.30
C ALA A 12 38.49 2.15 -12.60
N VAL A 13 37.81 1.02 -12.46
CA VAL A 13 36.36 0.96 -12.48
C VAL A 13 35.86 1.52 -11.16
N ALA A 14 35.34 2.74 -11.18
CA ALA A 14 34.64 3.33 -10.05
C ALA A 14 33.26 2.65 -9.90
N ALA A 15 33.18 1.68 -8.98
CA ALA A 15 31.90 1.16 -8.53
C ALA A 15 31.19 2.25 -7.71
N GLY A 16 30.27 2.97 -8.33
CA GLY A 16 29.35 3.87 -7.62
C GLY A 16 28.47 3.08 -6.65
N PRO A 17 28.00 3.69 -5.54
CA PRO A 17 27.09 3.02 -4.64
C PRO A 17 25.79 2.68 -5.41
N VAL A 18 25.54 1.40 -5.60
CA VAL A 18 24.22 0.90 -5.98
C VAL A 18 23.32 1.17 -4.78
N LEU A 19 22.55 2.26 -4.84
CA LEU A 19 21.42 2.43 -3.92
C LEU A 19 20.52 1.23 -4.13
N ALA A 20 20.54 0.29 -3.21
CA ALA A 20 19.56 -0.78 -3.14
C ALA A 20 18.21 -0.09 -3.00
N GLN A 21 17.45 -0.01 -4.09
CA GLN A 21 16.06 0.30 -4.08
C GLN A 21 15.43 -0.83 -3.27
N GLU A 22 14.87 -0.53 -2.09
CA GLU A 22 14.07 -1.50 -1.36
C GLU A 22 12.95 -1.94 -2.31
N SER A 23 13.20 -3.04 -3.01
CA SER A 23 12.20 -3.67 -3.85
C SER A 23 11.19 -4.29 -2.88
N GLY A 24 10.09 -3.57 -2.66
CA GLY A 24 8.97 -4.10 -1.90
C GLY A 24 8.56 -5.46 -2.47
N ASP A 25 8.03 -6.33 -1.63
CA ASP A 25 7.51 -7.65 -2.05
C ASP A 25 6.52 -7.45 -3.21
N PRO A 26 6.79 -8.00 -4.42
CA PRO A 26 5.94 -7.77 -5.59
C PRO A 26 4.51 -8.28 -5.40
N GLU A 27 4.32 -9.38 -4.66
CA GLU A 27 3.01 -9.95 -4.39
C GLU A 27 2.22 -9.06 -3.42
N LEU A 28 2.89 -8.45 -2.44
CA LEU A 28 2.28 -7.47 -1.54
C LEU A 28 1.90 -6.19 -2.29
N THR A 29 2.75 -5.72 -3.19
CA THR A 29 2.46 -4.56 -4.04
C THR A 29 1.21 -4.80 -4.90
N ILE A 30 1.08 -5.99 -5.50
CA ILE A 30 -0.10 -6.39 -6.25
C ILE A 30 -1.34 -6.44 -5.35
N ALA A 31 -1.23 -6.97 -4.13
CA ALA A 31 -2.34 -7.04 -3.19
C ALA A 31 -2.83 -5.65 -2.73
N VAL A 32 -1.90 -4.72 -2.46
CA VAL A 32 -2.24 -3.32 -2.11
C VAL A 32 -2.97 -2.63 -3.26
N GLU A 33 -2.50 -2.81 -4.50
CA GLU A 33 -3.14 -2.22 -5.67
C GLU A 33 -4.51 -2.86 -5.95
N ALA A 34 -4.64 -4.17 -5.77
CA ALA A 34 -5.93 -4.85 -5.88
C ALA A 34 -6.92 -4.34 -4.83
N PHE A 35 -6.46 -4.09 -3.60
CA PHE A 35 -7.28 -3.50 -2.54
C PHE A 35 -7.71 -2.08 -2.87
N ARG A 36 -6.80 -1.23 -3.38
CA ARG A 36 -7.14 0.11 -3.87
C ARG A 36 -8.26 0.08 -4.92
N LYS A 37 -8.17 -0.84 -5.88
CA LYS A 37 -9.21 -1.02 -6.91
C LYS A 37 -10.53 -1.52 -6.32
N ALA A 38 -10.48 -2.45 -5.37
CA ALA A 38 -11.67 -2.98 -4.70
C ALA A 38 -12.37 -1.93 -3.82
N LEU A 39 -11.68 -0.89 -3.36
CA LEU A 39 -12.31 0.26 -2.69
C LEU A 39 -13.09 1.15 -3.66
N ILE A 40 -12.64 1.27 -4.93
CA ILE A 40 -13.30 2.08 -5.96
C ILE A 40 -14.46 1.31 -6.61
N ASP A 41 -14.28 0.02 -6.86
CA ASP A 41 -15.30 -0.86 -7.47
C ASP A 41 -15.49 -2.10 -6.57
N PRO A 42 -16.22 -1.95 -5.45
CA PRO A 42 -16.35 -3.01 -4.46
C PRO A 42 -17.29 -4.12 -4.93
N THR A 43 -16.82 -5.35 -4.79
CA THR A 43 -17.65 -6.55 -4.88
C THR A 43 -17.38 -7.43 -3.66
N GLN A 44 -18.39 -8.16 -3.19
CA GLN A 44 -18.23 -9.09 -2.07
C GLN A 44 -17.04 -10.05 -2.30
N VAL A 45 -16.94 -10.59 -3.49
CA VAL A 45 -15.87 -11.55 -3.87
C VAL A 45 -14.48 -10.93 -3.74
N ASN A 46 -14.30 -9.69 -4.19
CA ASN A 46 -13.01 -9.01 -4.13
C ASN A 46 -12.63 -8.64 -2.70
N LEU A 47 -13.59 -8.14 -1.92
CA LEU A 47 -13.38 -7.78 -0.52
C LEU A 47 -13.06 -9.01 0.33
N ASP A 48 -13.81 -10.11 0.17
CA ASP A 48 -13.55 -11.38 0.86
C ASP A 48 -12.17 -11.94 0.57
N LYS A 49 -11.71 -11.83 -0.67
CA LYS A 49 -10.40 -12.33 -1.10
C LYS A 49 -9.24 -11.51 -0.50
N LEU A 50 -9.44 -10.20 -0.32
CA LEU A 50 -8.38 -9.26 0.04
C LEU A 50 -8.33 -8.95 1.54
N THR A 51 -9.34 -9.32 2.32
CA THR A 51 -9.44 -9.03 3.76
C THR A 51 -9.49 -10.30 4.59
N MET A 52 -8.96 -10.23 5.82
CA MET A 52 -9.08 -11.30 6.80
C MET A 52 -10.42 -11.21 7.52
N ASN A 53 -10.88 -12.33 8.09
CA ASN A 53 -12.10 -12.33 8.92
C ASN A 53 -11.94 -11.46 10.18
N GLU A 54 -10.71 -11.35 10.66
CA GLU A 54 -10.32 -10.58 11.84
C GLU A 54 -10.00 -9.12 11.52
N LEU A 55 -10.40 -8.61 10.33
CA LEU A 55 -10.13 -7.24 9.92
C LEU A 55 -10.55 -6.23 10.98
N THR A 56 -9.64 -5.30 11.29
CA THR A 56 -9.94 -4.06 12.00
C THR A 56 -9.61 -2.87 11.11
N TYR A 57 -10.61 -2.06 10.79
CA TYR A 57 -10.49 -0.95 9.86
C TYR A 57 -10.74 0.38 10.56
N GLY A 58 -9.65 1.07 10.91
CA GLY A 58 -9.66 2.34 11.63
C GLY A 58 -9.75 3.54 10.69
N HIS A 59 -10.71 4.40 10.96
CA HIS A 59 -10.92 5.67 10.25
C HIS A 59 -10.19 6.82 10.93
N SER A 60 -9.96 7.90 10.20
CA SER A 60 -9.33 9.11 10.72
C SER A 60 -10.20 9.87 11.74
N SER A 61 -11.48 9.53 11.84
CA SER A 61 -12.41 10.02 12.88
C SER A 61 -12.28 9.29 14.21
N GLY A 62 -11.51 8.18 14.25
CA GLY A 62 -11.44 7.28 15.39
C GLY A 62 -12.47 6.14 15.35
N MET A 63 -13.40 6.14 14.40
CA MET A 63 -14.32 5.02 14.21
C MET A 63 -13.55 3.79 13.76
N ILE A 64 -13.93 2.62 14.30
CA ILE A 64 -13.36 1.33 13.92
C ILE A 64 -14.49 0.44 13.43
N GLN A 65 -14.27 -0.20 12.29
CA GLN A 65 -15.17 -1.19 11.70
C GLN A 65 -14.51 -2.57 11.73
N ASP A 66 -15.30 -3.60 11.98
CA ASP A 66 -14.95 -4.96 11.63
C ASP A 66 -15.15 -5.22 10.13
N LYS A 67 -14.83 -6.43 9.67
CA LYS A 67 -14.97 -6.80 8.26
C LYS A 67 -16.40 -6.60 7.74
N ALA A 68 -17.41 -7.04 8.47
CA ALA A 68 -18.79 -6.99 8.02
C ALA A 68 -19.29 -5.55 7.85
N ALA A 69 -19.00 -4.67 8.82
CA ALA A 69 -19.34 -3.26 8.75
C ALA A 69 -18.58 -2.53 7.64
N PHE A 70 -17.31 -2.84 7.45
CA PHE A 70 -16.48 -2.30 6.37
C PHE A 70 -17.03 -2.66 4.98
N GLU A 71 -17.31 -3.95 4.74
CA GLU A 71 -17.84 -4.44 3.48
C GLU A 71 -19.23 -3.86 3.19
N GLN A 72 -20.10 -3.84 4.19
CA GLN A 72 -21.44 -3.26 4.05
C GLN A 72 -21.40 -1.77 3.68
N ALA A 73 -20.49 -0.99 4.29
CA ALA A 73 -20.36 0.43 3.98
C ALA A 73 -19.98 0.68 2.51
N LEU A 74 -19.05 -0.14 1.98
CA LEU A 74 -18.65 -0.05 0.57
C LEU A 74 -19.74 -0.53 -0.39
N LEU A 75 -20.32 -1.70 -0.14
CA LEU A 75 -21.32 -2.31 -1.03
C LEU A 75 -22.63 -1.53 -1.09
N SER A 76 -22.97 -0.80 -0.02
CA SER A 76 -24.18 0.05 0.02
C SER A 76 -23.94 1.46 -0.56
N GLY A 77 -22.68 1.85 -0.83
CA GLY A 77 -22.33 3.23 -1.21
C GLY A 77 -22.39 4.24 -0.06
N ALA A 78 -22.54 3.78 1.18
CA ALA A 78 -22.38 4.64 2.36
C ALA A 78 -20.95 5.18 2.46
N SER A 79 -19.97 4.37 2.02
CA SER A 79 -18.61 4.77 1.71
C SER A 79 -18.37 4.51 0.22
N ASP A 80 -18.10 5.58 -0.55
CA ASP A 80 -17.99 5.51 -2.01
C ASP A 80 -16.79 6.31 -2.49
N PHE A 81 -15.79 5.60 -3.04
CA PHE A 81 -14.57 6.20 -3.57
C PHE A 81 -14.65 6.32 -5.09
N VAL A 82 -14.68 7.55 -5.59
CA VAL A 82 -14.64 7.85 -7.04
C VAL A 82 -13.24 7.66 -7.60
N SER A 83 -12.22 8.09 -6.85
CA SER A 83 -10.81 7.89 -7.20
C SER A 83 -9.96 7.80 -5.95
N ILE A 84 -8.84 7.08 -6.04
CA ILE A 84 -7.85 6.94 -4.97
C ILE A 84 -6.45 7.02 -5.56
N ASP A 85 -5.64 7.94 -5.05
CA ASP A 85 -4.22 8.05 -5.32
C ASP A 85 -3.42 7.68 -4.09
N LEU A 86 -2.45 6.77 -4.26
CA LEU A 86 -1.49 6.38 -3.23
C LEU A 86 -0.12 6.95 -3.57
N SER A 87 0.50 7.63 -2.63
CA SER A 87 1.84 8.20 -2.80
C SER A 87 2.72 7.97 -1.58
N GLN A 88 4.02 8.14 -1.75
CA GLN A 88 5.04 7.93 -0.70
C GLN A 88 4.90 6.55 -0.02
N GLN A 89 4.59 5.52 -0.81
CA GLN A 89 4.38 4.18 -0.29
C GLN A 89 5.69 3.55 0.15
N THR A 90 5.69 3.05 1.38
CA THR A 90 6.75 2.22 1.95
C THR A 90 6.16 0.94 2.49
N MET A 91 6.90 -0.16 2.44
CA MET A 91 6.46 -1.45 2.95
C MET A 91 7.65 -2.27 3.48
N HIS A 92 7.37 -3.15 4.43
CA HIS A 92 8.36 -4.05 4.99
C HIS A 92 7.71 -5.38 5.36
N VAL A 93 8.36 -6.49 4.95
CA VAL A 93 7.87 -7.85 5.20
C VAL A 93 8.69 -8.50 6.31
N VAL A 94 8.01 -9.10 7.28
CA VAL A 94 8.60 -9.89 8.36
C VAL A 94 7.88 -11.24 8.41
N GLY A 95 8.49 -12.27 7.84
CA GLY A 95 7.88 -13.60 7.72
C GLY A 95 6.58 -13.54 6.91
N ASN A 96 5.48 -13.93 7.52
CA ASN A 96 4.13 -13.90 6.91
C ASN A 96 3.35 -12.62 7.24
N THR A 97 3.99 -11.60 7.80
CA THR A 97 3.37 -10.33 8.16
C THR A 97 4.09 -9.20 7.45
N ALA A 98 3.35 -8.17 7.06
CA ALA A 98 3.93 -6.97 6.49
C ALA A 98 3.21 -5.72 7.01
N TRP A 99 3.92 -4.62 7.08
CA TRP A 99 3.28 -3.31 7.18
C TRP A 99 3.47 -2.52 5.88
N VAL A 100 2.47 -1.69 5.57
CA VAL A 100 2.48 -0.76 4.44
C VAL A 100 2.04 0.61 4.95
N ARG A 101 2.79 1.65 4.57
CA ARG A 101 2.42 3.05 4.83
C ARG A 101 2.35 3.81 3.53
N HIS A 102 1.38 4.71 3.42
CA HIS A 102 1.27 5.62 2.27
C HIS A 102 0.47 6.88 2.64
N LEU A 103 0.60 7.89 1.82
CA LEU A 103 -0.39 8.97 1.75
C LEU A 103 -1.52 8.51 0.83
N PHE A 104 -2.74 8.76 1.29
CA PHE A 104 -3.97 8.36 0.62
C PHE A 104 -4.78 9.62 0.32
N SER A 105 -4.96 9.93 -0.96
CA SER A 105 -5.80 11.03 -1.43
C SER A 105 -6.96 10.45 -2.21
N ALA A 106 -8.18 10.84 -1.91
CA ALA A 106 -9.35 10.31 -2.59
C ALA A 106 -10.42 11.38 -2.82
N VAL A 107 -11.11 11.25 -3.95
CA VAL A 107 -12.40 11.87 -4.20
C VAL A 107 -13.48 10.86 -3.78
N THR A 108 -14.44 11.30 -3.00
CA THR A 108 -15.50 10.45 -2.47
C THR A 108 -16.89 10.95 -2.89
N ASN A 109 -17.89 10.07 -2.80
CA ASN A 109 -19.29 10.40 -3.00
C ASN A 109 -20.15 9.67 -1.95
N ASP A 110 -19.72 9.69 -0.70
CA ASP A 110 -20.28 8.94 0.42
C ASP A 110 -21.77 9.22 0.63
N GLY A 111 -22.60 8.19 0.42
CA GLY A 111 -24.06 8.35 0.48
C GLY A 111 -24.58 9.38 -0.50
N GLY A 112 -23.93 9.57 -1.65
CA GLY A 112 -24.30 10.57 -2.67
C GLY A 112 -23.83 12.00 -2.35
N LYS A 113 -22.92 12.17 -1.38
CA LYS A 113 -22.35 13.48 -1.02
C LYS A 113 -20.90 13.56 -1.48
N PRO A 114 -20.58 14.40 -2.48
CA PRO A 114 -19.20 14.61 -2.93
C PRO A 114 -18.29 15.13 -1.81
N GLY A 115 -17.06 14.61 -1.77
CA GLY A 115 -16.05 15.00 -0.79
C GLY A 115 -14.65 14.66 -1.25
N GLU A 116 -13.68 15.09 -0.45
CA GLU A 116 -12.26 14.78 -0.64
C GLU A 116 -11.65 14.40 0.71
N THR A 117 -10.64 13.54 0.68
CA THR A 117 -9.91 13.17 1.88
C THR A 117 -8.42 13.01 1.61
N HIS A 118 -7.59 13.43 2.59
CA HIS A 118 -6.14 13.31 2.57
C HIS A 118 -5.68 12.71 3.89
N LEU A 119 -5.13 11.51 3.83
CA LEU A 119 -4.82 10.70 5.00
C LEU A 119 -3.40 10.16 4.95
N SER A 120 -2.80 9.96 6.12
CA SER A 120 -1.68 9.05 6.30
C SER A 120 -2.22 7.72 6.81
N VAL A 121 -1.87 6.64 6.15
CA VAL A 121 -2.44 5.31 6.41
C VAL A 121 -1.34 4.33 6.77
N LEU A 122 -1.60 3.54 7.81
CA LEU A 122 -0.86 2.32 8.13
C LEU A 122 -1.76 1.12 7.88
N MET A 123 -1.25 0.13 7.17
CA MET A 123 -1.88 -1.17 6.97
C MET A 123 -0.98 -2.29 7.48
N VAL A 124 -1.58 -3.31 8.06
CA VAL A 124 -0.92 -4.57 8.42
C VAL A 124 -1.55 -5.69 7.58
N TRP A 125 -0.69 -6.40 6.89
CA TRP A 125 -1.05 -7.49 6.00
C TRP A 125 -0.52 -8.82 6.54
N MET A 126 -1.27 -9.90 6.32
CA MET A 126 -0.82 -11.26 6.62
C MET A 126 -0.90 -12.14 5.38
N LYS A 127 0.14 -12.95 5.17
CA LYS A 127 0.18 -13.95 4.09
C LYS A 127 -0.41 -15.25 4.61
N GLN A 128 -1.56 -15.63 4.07
CA GLN A 128 -2.27 -16.86 4.42
C GLN A 128 -2.53 -17.69 3.17
N LYS A 129 -2.11 -18.94 3.16
CA LYS A 129 -2.23 -19.84 2.00
C LYS A 129 -1.65 -19.23 0.72
N GLY A 130 -0.49 -18.53 0.85
CA GLY A 130 0.19 -17.89 -0.26
C GLY A 130 -0.40 -16.56 -0.73
N GLN A 131 -1.43 -16.03 -0.08
CA GLN A 131 -2.09 -14.77 -0.46
C GLN A 131 -1.97 -13.73 0.64
N TRP A 132 -1.61 -12.50 0.30
CA TRP A 132 -1.65 -11.36 1.20
C TRP A 132 -3.09 -10.89 1.40
N ARG A 133 -3.49 -10.74 2.68
CA ARG A 133 -4.80 -10.24 3.09
C ARG A 133 -4.64 -9.17 4.15
N LEU A 134 -5.45 -8.14 4.07
CA LEU A 134 -5.46 -7.05 5.04
C LEU A 134 -6.02 -7.52 6.38
N LEU A 135 -5.22 -7.37 7.45
CA LEU A 135 -5.59 -7.65 8.82
C LEU A 135 -6.03 -6.40 9.56
N ALA A 136 -5.28 -5.30 9.38
CA ALA A 136 -5.56 -4.06 10.09
C ALA A 136 -5.25 -2.84 9.24
N ARG A 137 -6.02 -1.78 9.42
CA ARG A 137 -5.78 -0.45 8.87
C ARG A 137 -6.03 0.60 9.94
N GLN A 138 -5.20 1.64 9.94
CA GLN A 138 -5.46 2.87 10.70
C GLN A 138 -5.13 4.07 9.83
N ALA A 139 -6.09 4.99 9.71
CA ALA A 139 -5.89 6.27 9.07
C ALA A 139 -5.81 7.40 10.10
N VAL A 140 -5.03 8.42 9.76
CA VAL A 140 -5.02 9.71 10.46
C VAL A 140 -5.07 10.83 9.44
N LYS A 141 -5.68 11.97 9.78
CA LYS A 141 -5.70 13.14 8.91
C LYS A 141 -4.29 13.68 8.77
N VAL A 142 -3.91 14.04 7.54
CA VAL A 142 -2.68 14.81 7.31
C VAL A 142 -2.96 16.26 7.72
N VAL A 143 -2.25 16.74 8.74
CA VAL A 143 -2.26 18.16 9.09
C VAL A 143 -1.34 18.85 8.09
N GLN A 144 -1.89 19.67 7.22
CA GLN A 144 -1.08 20.54 6.37
C GLN A 144 -0.49 21.65 7.26
N PRO A 145 0.80 21.95 7.11
CA PRO A 145 1.45 23.02 7.85
C PRO A 145 0.90 24.40 7.48
#